data_adb7bf0386c562ab70353ac032df6114
#
_entry.id   adb7bf0386c562ab70353ac032df6114
#
_cell.length_a   1.000
_cell.length_b   1.000
_cell.length_c   1.000
_cell.angle_alpha   90.00
_cell.angle_beta   90.00
_cell.angle_gamma   90.00
#
_symmetry.space_group_name_H-M   'P 1'
#
loop_
_entity.id
_entity.type
_entity.pdbx_description
1 polymer ?
#
loop_
_entity_poly.entity_id
_entity_poly.type
_entity_poly.pdbx_seq_one_letter_code
_entity_poly.pdbx_strand_id
1 'polypeptide(L)'
;MNSAILSRPACNALRGLAIIGIFLHNYCHWLGPIVKENEYQYFQHNVDWLNQVMASMDLNLPVHLLSFFGHYGVPVFLFLSAYGLVMKYEAKPHLSTEQQTRMYNISGKKLTGSINWREPLHFIRYHYLKLFKMMIVGFVAFTMLDLITPGSHHYAALDIVAMLGMFNNVLPNPDNIIWPGPYWFFGLMLQLYIVYRLLLYRRHWGWTVGLMAICIVIQLLLGFDNPESEVMNRYRYNFMGGMLPFGLGILYARYGEKILMTFHSPITNFFGCIFCISLIYSLSGSMVGWTFVPFFFCLLSVLVADLLQNISWLSGIYKVLEWMGSISAALFVCHPITRKIFIPISRQGDIYAGLLLYIISSICLAWLFTQLMKKIPNPKY
;
A
#
# COMPACT_ATOMS: atom_id res chain seq x y z
N MET A 1 -9.43 -25.89 13.10
CA MET A 1 -8.35 -24.90 12.87
C MET A 1 -8.85 -24.00 11.75
N ASN A 2 -9.23 -22.76 12.01
CA ASN A 2 -9.39 -21.81 10.89
C ASN A 2 -7.97 -21.52 10.40
N SER A 3 -7.54 -22.23 9.36
CA SER A 3 -6.30 -21.94 8.67
C SER A 3 -6.41 -20.50 8.14
N ALA A 4 -5.39 -19.68 8.42
CA ALA A 4 -5.34 -18.35 7.83
C ALA A 4 -5.39 -18.52 6.30
N ILE A 5 -6.32 -17.85 5.62
CA ILE A 5 -6.53 -17.95 4.16
C ILE A 5 -5.23 -17.63 3.43
N LEU A 6 -4.51 -16.59 3.90
CA LEU A 6 -3.14 -16.29 3.47
C LEU A 6 -2.17 -16.68 4.60
N SER A 7 -1.25 -17.59 4.30
CA SER A 7 -0.15 -17.94 5.20
C SER A 7 0.80 -16.74 5.38
N ARG A 8 1.64 -16.76 6.42
CA ARG A 8 2.67 -15.73 6.61
C ARG A 8 3.65 -15.62 5.43
N PRO A 9 4.16 -16.74 4.86
CA PRO A 9 4.94 -16.70 3.63
C PRO A 9 4.19 -16.04 2.47
N ALA A 10 2.90 -16.38 2.25
CA ALA A 10 2.09 -15.76 1.21
C ALA A 10 1.93 -14.25 1.41
N CYS A 11 1.64 -13.80 2.64
CA CYS A 11 1.60 -12.36 2.93
C CYS A 11 2.95 -11.68 2.68
N ASN A 12 4.07 -12.33 2.94
CA ASN A 12 5.39 -11.78 2.64
C ASN A 12 5.65 -11.76 1.14
N ALA A 13 5.33 -12.81 0.40
CA ALA A 13 5.47 -12.83 -1.06
C ALA A 13 4.64 -11.71 -1.73
N LEU A 14 3.41 -11.50 -1.28
CA LEU A 14 2.57 -10.38 -1.73
C LEU A 14 3.19 -9.01 -1.41
N ARG A 15 3.74 -8.82 -0.21
CA ARG A 15 4.49 -7.59 0.13
C ARG A 15 5.72 -7.42 -0.74
N GLY A 16 6.40 -8.51 -1.07
CA GLY A 16 7.56 -8.51 -1.96
C GLY A 16 7.19 -8.05 -3.36
N LEU A 17 6.12 -8.59 -3.92
CA LEU A 17 5.60 -8.17 -5.22
C LEU A 17 5.21 -6.69 -5.21
N ALA A 18 4.45 -6.27 -4.20
CA ALA A 18 3.99 -4.90 -4.05
C ALA A 18 5.13 -3.89 -3.90
N ILE A 19 6.15 -4.20 -3.07
CA ILE A 19 7.26 -3.27 -2.87
C ILE A 19 8.14 -3.14 -4.11
N ILE A 20 8.29 -4.21 -4.90
CA ILE A 20 9.01 -4.15 -6.18
C ILE A 20 8.31 -3.13 -7.09
N GLY A 21 7.00 -3.20 -7.24
CA GLY A 21 6.23 -2.21 -8.01
C GLY A 21 6.46 -0.79 -7.48
N ILE A 22 6.27 -0.56 -6.17
CA ILE A 22 6.35 0.77 -5.56
C ILE A 22 7.72 1.42 -5.73
N PHE A 23 8.82 0.73 -5.37
CA PHE A 23 10.12 1.39 -5.41
C PHE A 23 10.61 1.60 -6.84
N LEU A 24 10.30 0.70 -7.78
CA LEU A 24 10.62 0.88 -9.19
C LEU A 24 9.78 2.00 -9.81
N HIS A 25 8.47 2.05 -9.54
CA HIS A 25 7.62 3.17 -9.91
C HIS A 25 8.21 4.51 -9.47
N ASN A 26 8.58 4.61 -8.18
CA ASN A 26 9.15 5.83 -7.60
C ASN A 26 10.47 6.29 -8.22
N TYR A 27 11.13 5.46 -9.00
CA TYR A 27 12.28 5.86 -9.81
C TYR A 27 11.84 6.24 -11.22
N CYS A 28 11.07 5.38 -11.86
CA CYS A 28 10.72 5.48 -13.28
C CYS A 28 9.88 6.73 -13.59
N HIS A 29 8.90 7.07 -12.76
CA HIS A 29 8.01 8.21 -13.01
C HIS A 29 8.71 9.58 -12.96
N TRP A 30 9.91 9.66 -12.37
CA TRP A 30 10.72 10.87 -12.36
C TRP A 30 11.57 11.08 -13.62
N LEU A 31 11.56 10.12 -14.54
CA LEU A 31 12.31 10.21 -15.79
C LEU A 31 11.49 10.98 -16.85
N GLY A 32 12.13 11.94 -17.53
CA GLY A 32 11.46 12.84 -18.48
C GLY A 32 10.78 12.12 -19.65
N PRO A 33 11.43 11.17 -20.35
CA PRO A 33 10.85 10.53 -21.54
C PRO A 33 9.93 9.35 -21.21
N ILE A 34 9.50 9.19 -19.94
CA ILE A 34 8.73 8.04 -19.46
C ILE A 34 7.30 8.49 -19.11
N VAL A 35 6.32 7.66 -19.49
CA VAL A 35 4.89 7.86 -19.22
C VAL A 35 4.66 8.13 -17.74
N LYS A 36 3.80 9.12 -17.44
CA LYS A 36 3.41 9.46 -16.07
C LYS A 36 2.20 8.63 -15.63
N GLU A 37 2.09 8.44 -14.33
CA GLU A 37 1.01 7.71 -13.67
C GLU A 37 -0.24 8.56 -13.46
N ASN A 38 -1.34 7.85 -13.14
CA ASN A 38 -2.57 8.41 -12.60
C ASN A 38 -2.75 7.92 -11.15
N GLU A 39 -1.92 8.39 -10.21
CA GLU A 39 -1.95 7.92 -8.83
C GLU A 39 -3.00 8.66 -7.99
N TYR A 40 -2.95 10.00 -8.01
CA TYR A 40 -3.81 10.84 -7.16
C TYR A 40 -4.90 11.57 -7.95
N GLN A 41 -4.70 11.76 -9.24
CA GLN A 41 -5.59 12.43 -10.18
C GLN A 41 -5.67 11.59 -11.44
N TYR A 42 -6.69 11.80 -12.26
CA TYR A 42 -6.82 11.11 -13.53
C TYR A 42 -6.56 12.09 -14.68
N PHE A 43 -5.51 11.82 -15.42
CA PHE A 43 -5.09 12.57 -16.60
C PHE A 43 -5.27 11.72 -17.86
N GLN A 44 -6.15 12.12 -18.76
CA GLN A 44 -6.38 11.40 -20.00
C GLN A 44 -5.11 11.36 -20.88
N HIS A 45 -4.33 12.44 -20.91
CA HIS A 45 -3.11 12.51 -21.70
C HIS A 45 -2.03 11.46 -21.27
N ASN A 46 -2.00 11.06 -19.99
CA ASN A 46 -1.11 9.99 -19.53
C ASN A 46 -1.54 8.64 -20.10
N VAL A 47 -2.84 8.39 -20.21
CA VAL A 47 -3.40 7.19 -20.84
C VAL A 47 -3.12 7.16 -22.32
N ASP A 48 -3.33 8.29 -23.01
CA ASP A 48 -3.08 8.40 -24.44
C ASP A 48 -1.59 8.17 -24.75
N TRP A 49 -0.69 8.70 -23.93
CA TRP A 49 0.74 8.44 -24.01
C TRP A 49 1.08 6.96 -23.78
N LEU A 50 0.51 6.33 -22.77
CA LEU A 50 0.66 4.88 -22.54
C LEU A 50 0.26 4.08 -23.78
N ASN A 51 -0.90 4.39 -24.38
CA ASN A 51 -1.39 3.71 -25.58
C ASN A 51 -0.44 3.88 -26.78
N GLN A 52 0.15 5.06 -26.96
CA GLN A 52 1.14 5.32 -28.00
C GLN A 52 2.40 4.47 -27.80
N VAL A 53 2.91 4.39 -26.55
CA VAL A 53 4.08 3.58 -26.21
C VAL A 53 3.80 2.08 -26.38
N MET A 54 2.61 1.63 -25.98
CA MET A 54 2.18 0.23 -26.19
C MET A 54 2.10 -0.13 -27.67
N ALA A 55 1.72 0.79 -28.53
CA ALA A 55 1.66 0.58 -29.99
C ALA A 55 3.06 0.59 -30.63
N SER A 56 3.98 1.42 -30.14
CA SER A 56 5.35 1.54 -30.70
C SER A 56 6.31 0.47 -30.18
N MET A 57 6.04 -0.12 -29.02
CA MET A 57 6.88 -1.14 -28.35
C MET A 57 8.36 -0.73 -28.30
N ASP A 58 8.66 0.46 -27.78
CA ASP A 58 10.03 0.93 -27.67
C ASP A 58 10.85 0.13 -26.63
N LEU A 59 12.17 0.34 -26.61
CA LEU A 59 13.09 -0.35 -25.71
C LEU A 59 12.84 0.01 -24.22
N ASN A 60 12.13 1.09 -23.93
CA ASN A 60 11.80 1.55 -22.58
C ASN A 60 10.42 1.05 -22.12
N LEU A 61 9.73 0.20 -22.89
CA LEU A 61 8.41 -0.32 -22.54
C LEU A 61 8.31 -0.84 -21.09
N PRO A 62 9.28 -1.63 -20.57
CA PRO A 62 9.22 -2.08 -19.18
C PRO A 62 9.24 -0.92 -18.17
N VAL A 63 10.02 0.14 -18.47
CA VAL A 63 10.13 1.34 -17.62
C VAL A 63 8.84 2.16 -17.66
N HIS A 64 8.20 2.27 -18.82
CA HIS A 64 6.88 2.89 -18.97
C HIS A 64 5.80 2.17 -18.16
N LEU A 65 5.76 0.84 -18.24
CA LEU A 65 4.80 0.02 -17.48
C LEU A 65 5.02 0.12 -15.97
N LEU A 66 6.28 0.11 -15.52
CA LEU A 66 6.62 0.31 -14.11
C LEU A 66 6.25 1.71 -13.63
N SER A 67 6.46 2.73 -14.45
CA SER A 67 6.07 4.10 -14.15
C SER A 67 4.56 4.24 -14.02
N PHE A 68 3.79 3.67 -14.95
CA PHE A 68 2.34 3.85 -14.97
C PHE A 68 1.63 2.97 -13.93
N PHE A 69 2.03 1.70 -13.76
CA PHE A 69 1.31 0.73 -12.95
C PHE A 69 1.94 0.41 -11.60
N GLY A 70 3.22 0.72 -11.39
CA GLY A 70 3.94 0.25 -10.20
C GLY A 70 3.40 0.82 -8.87
N HIS A 71 2.79 2.01 -8.87
CA HIS A 71 2.17 2.61 -7.70
C HIS A 71 1.01 1.77 -7.13
N TYR A 72 0.38 0.90 -7.94
CA TYR A 72 -0.66 -0.01 -7.46
C TYR A 72 -0.17 -1.10 -6.50
N GLY A 73 1.11 -1.18 -6.22
CA GLY A 73 1.62 -1.91 -5.06
C GLY A 73 1.09 -1.34 -3.73
N VAL A 74 0.76 -0.03 -3.65
CA VAL A 74 0.19 0.59 -2.45
C VAL A 74 -1.17 -0.02 -2.09
N PRO A 75 -2.16 -0.15 -2.97
CA PRO A 75 -3.39 -0.90 -2.71
C PRO A 75 -3.18 -2.29 -2.12
N VAL A 76 -2.18 -3.04 -2.59
CA VAL A 76 -1.85 -4.37 -2.04
C VAL A 76 -1.33 -4.27 -0.61
N PHE A 77 -0.53 -3.25 -0.27
CA PHE A 77 -0.12 -2.99 1.11
C PHE A 77 -1.29 -2.64 2.01
N LEU A 78 -2.24 -1.82 1.55
CA LEU A 78 -3.44 -1.47 2.30
C LEU A 78 -4.32 -2.70 2.56
N PHE A 79 -4.52 -3.53 1.53
CA PHE A 79 -5.23 -4.81 1.63
C PHE A 79 -4.58 -5.73 2.69
N LEU A 80 -3.27 -5.94 2.61
CA LEU A 80 -2.54 -6.79 3.56
C LEU A 80 -2.50 -6.22 4.98
N SER A 81 -2.46 -4.90 5.12
CA SER A 81 -2.52 -4.23 6.43
C SER A 81 -3.88 -4.48 7.10
N ALA A 82 -4.96 -4.31 6.36
CA ALA A 82 -6.31 -4.57 6.83
C ALA A 82 -6.54 -6.05 7.17
N TYR A 83 -6.10 -6.95 6.28
CA TYR A 83 -6.10 -8.39 6.52
C TYR A 83 -5.40 -8.74 7.84
N GLY A 84 -4.18 -8.21 8.04
CA GLY A 84 -3.41 -8.45 9.25
C GLY A 84 -4.05 -7.89 10.52
N LEU A 85 -4.78 -6.76 10.45
CA LEU A 85 -5.54 -6.22 11.58
C LEU A 85 -6.66 -7.16 12.00
N VAL A 86 -7.47 -7.64 11.06
CA VAL A 86 -8.56 -8.58 11.35
C VAL A 86 -8.01 -9.87 11.94
N MET A 87 -6.97 -10.46 11.32
CA MET A 87 -6.35 -11.69 11.82
C MET A 87 -5.75 -11.53 13.23
N LYS A 88 -5.21 -10.36 13.56
CA LYS A 88 -4.61 -10.10 14.87
C LYS A 88 -5.64 -9.76 15.94
N TYR A 89 -6.67 -8.98 15.63
CA TYR A 89 -7.55 -8.38 16.64
C TYR A 89 -8.98 -8.95 16.66
N GLU A 90 -9.42 -9.60 15.57
CA GLU A 90 -10.77 -10.16 15.47
C GLU A 90 -10.78 -11.69 15.45
N ALA A 91 -9.69 -12.35 15.01
CA ALA A 91 -9.59 -13.81 15.06
C ALA A 91 -9.78 -14.29 16.50
N LYS A 92 -10.79 -15.15 16.72
CA LYS A 92 -11.09 -15.69 18.04
C LYS A 92 -9.90 -16.50 18.54
N PRO A 93 -9.40 -16.28 19.76
CA PRO A 93 -8.64 -17.31 20.42
C PRO A 93 -9.54 -18.58 20.47
N HIS A 94 -8.98 -19.77 20.27
CA HIS A 94 -9.65 -21.03 20.57
C HIS A 94 -9.88 -21.11 22.09
N LEU A 95 -10.92 -20.41 22.57
CA LEU A 95 -11.41 -20.57 23.93
C LEU A 95 -12.23 -21.85 23.97
N SER A 96 -11.98 -22.73 24.94
CA SER A 96 -12.83 -23.87 25.21
C SER A 96 -14.28 -23.40 25.38
N THR A 97 -15.24 -24.24 25.10
CA THR A 97 -16.67 -23.94 25.23
C THR A 97 -17.01 -23.39 26.63
N GLU A 98 -16.31 -23.82 27.67
CA GLU A 98 -16.45 -23.30 29.05
C GLU A 98 -15.95 -21.85 29.21
N GLN A 99 -14.84 -21.48 28.54
CA GLN A 99 -14.32 -20.11 28.56
C GLN A 99 -15.20 -19.16 27.77
N GLN A 100 -15.84 -19.64 26.69
CA GLN A 100 -16.83 -18.87 25.94
C GLN A 100 -18.08 -18.60 26.77
N THR A 101 -18.56 -19.58 27.51
CA THR A 101 -19.72 -19.47 28.42
C THR A 101 -19.43 -18.53 29.59
N ARG A 102 -18.22 -18.58 30.17
CA ARG A 102 -17.80 -17.63 31.21
C ARG A 102 -17.73 -16.19 30.70
N MET A 103 -17.18 -15.94 29.50
CA MET A 103 -17.16 -14.60 28.90
C MET A 103 -18.55 -14.09 28.54
N TYR A 104 -19.46 -14.99 28.12
CA TYR A 104 -20.86 -14.62 27.84
C TYR A 104 -21.59 -14.23 29.13
N ASN A 105 -21.37 -14.93 30.22
CA ASN A 105 -21.94 -14.63 31.52
C ASN A 105 -21.37 -13.37 32.20
N ILE A 106 -20.11 -13.04 31.92
CA ILE A 106 -19.49 -11.77 32.36
C ILE A 106 -19.97 -10.57 31.50
N SER A 107 -20.28 -10.82 30.22
CA SER A 107 -20.80 -9.80 29.29
C SER A 107 -22.29 -9.48 29.50
N GLY A 108 -23.01 -10.31 30.25
CA GLY A 108 -24.43 -10.10 30.57
C GLY A 108 -24.73 -9.00 31.59
N LYS A 109 -23.73 -8.33 32.14
CA LYS A 109 -23.94 -7.08 32.88
C LYS A 109 -24.25 -5.95 31.89
N LYS A 110 -25.46 -5.39 31.98
CA LYS A 110 -25.98 -4.25 31.23
C LYS A 110 -24.87 -3.26 30.85
N LEU A 111 -24.69 -3.04 29.55
CA LEU A 111 -23.94 -1.92 28.98
C LEU A 111 -24.61 -0.57 29.32
N THR A 112 -24.63 -0.21 30.59
CA THR A 112 -24.76 1.19 31.04
C THR A 112 -23.37 1.65 31.46
N GLY A 113 -22.46 1.77 30.50
CA GLY A 113 -21.10 2.15 30.79
C GLY A 113 -20.59 3.10 29.71
N SER A 114 -20.12 4.25 30.14
CA SER A 114 -19.31 5.19 29.35
C SER A 114 -18.39 4.42 28.40
N ILE A 115 -18.36 4.85 27.12
CA ILE A 115 -17.44 4.30 26.11
C ILE A 115 -16.03 4.32 26.71
N ASN A 116 -15.45 3.16 26.91
CA ASN A 116 -14.08 3.06 27.43
C ASN A 116 -13.07 3.48 26.34
N TRP A 117 -12.77 4.75 26.24
CA TRP A 117 -11.83 5.32 25.26
C TRP A 117 -10.38 4.86 25.46
N ARG A 118 -10.05 4.23 26.56
CA ARG A 118 -8.67 3.77 26.84
C ARG A 118 -8.19 2.73 25.83
N GLU A 119 -9.03 1.77 25.44
CA GLU A 119 -8.64 0.75 24.45
C GLU A 119 -8.42 1.30 23.04
N PRO A 120 -9.35 2.10 22.44
CA PRO A 120 -9.11 2.73 21.16
C PRO A 120 -7.86 3.62 21.14
N LEU A 121 -7.66 4.43 22.17
CA LEU A 121 -6.48 5.30 22.28
C LEU A 121 -5.18 4.50 22.39
N HIS A 122 -5.19 3.41 23.17
CA HIS A 122 -4.03 2.52 23.27
C HIS A 122 -3.69 1.85 21.92
N PHE A 123 -4.70 1.40 21.18
CA PHE A 123 -4.54 0.86 19.83
C PHE A 123 -3.91 1.90 18.89
N ILE A 124 -4.46 3.12 18.84
CA ILE A 124 -3.98 4.20 17.97
C ILE A 124 -2.54 4.58 18.34
N ARG A 125 -2.25 4.77 19.64
CA ARG A 125 -0.90 5.07 20.13
C ARG A 125 0.11 3.99 19.73
N TYR A 126 -0.24 2.72 19.90
CA TYR A 126 0.63 1.60 19.52
C TYR A 126 0.96 1.64 18.02
N HIS A 127 -0.04 1.80 17.18
CA HIS A 127 0.15 1.83 15.73
C HIS A 127 0.88 3.09 15.26
N TYR A 128 0.60 4.24 15.85
CA TYR A 128 1.36 5.48 15.62
C TYR A 128 2.85 5.28 15.94
N LEU A 129 3.17 4.78 17.12
CA LEU A 129 4.57 4.57 17.52
C LEU A 129 5.29 3.54 16.63
N LYS A 130 4.57 2.53 16.15
CA LYS A 130 5.11 1.53 15.21
C LYS A 130 5.44 2.15 13.85
N LEU A 131 4.58 3.00 13.31
CA LEU A 131 4.83 3.75 12.08
C LEU A 131 5.95 4.78 12.30
N PHE A 132 5.90 5.54 13.39
CA PHE A 132 6.86 6.57 13.74
C PHE A 132 8.28 6.05 13.83
N LYS A 133 8.47 4.88 14.45
CA LYS A 133 9.78 4.23 14.57
C LYS A 133 10.45 4.04 13.21
N MET A 134 9.71 3.60 12.19
CA MET A 134 10.24 3.41 10.84
C MET A 134 10.46 4.73 10.12
N MET A 135 9.47 5.61 10.22
CA MET A 135 9.44 6.89 9.52
C MET A 135 10.56 7.82 9.97
N ILE A 136 10.77 7.98 11.28
CA ILE A 136 11.71 8.98 11.82
C ILE A 136 13.15 8.73 11.38
N VAL A 137 13.60 7.48 11.40
CA VAL A 137 14.97 7.14 11.00
C VAL A 137 15.20 7.41 9.51
N GLY A 138 14.24 7.01 8.68
CA GLY A 138 14.32 7.27 7.24
C GLY A 138 14.18 8.74 6.89
N PHE A 139 13.29 9.47 7.59
CA PHE A 139 13.09 10.90 7.40
C PHE A 139 14.37 11.68 7.71
N VAL A 140 15.00 11.41 8.86
CA VAL A 140 16.27 12.06 9.24
C VAL A 140 17.36 11.73 8.23
N ALA A 141 17.55 10.46 7.86
CA ALA A 141 18.57 10.05 6.90
C ALA A 141 18.36 10.70 5.52
N PHE A 142 17.09 10.74 5.04
CA PHE A 142 16.76 11.39 3.78
C PHE A 142 16.99 12.90 3.85
N THR A 143 16.53 13.58 4.88
CA THR A 143 16.65 15.03 5.04
C THR A 143 18.12 15.47 5.08
N MET A 144 18.96 14.72 5.81
CA MET A 144 20.41 14.99 5.82
C MET A 144 21.03 14.87 4.42
N LEU A 145 20.69 13.83 3.67
CA LEU A 145 21.15 13.69 2.30
C LEU A 145 20.62 14.81 1.38
N ASP A 146 19.34 15.13 1.53
CA ASP A 146 18.66 16.13 0.71
C ASP A 146 19.32 17.51 0.85
N LEU A 147 19.68 17.90 2.08
CA LEU A 147 20.33 19.19 2.37
C LEU A 147 21.74 19.34 1.77
N ILE A 148 22.45 18.23 1.57
CA ILE A 148 23.83 18.27 1.01
C ILE A 148 23.86 17.94 -0.49
N THR A 149 22.72 17.67 -1.11
CA THR A 149 22.60 17.36 -2.55
C THR A 149 21.92 18.49 -3.32
N PRO A 150 22.20 18.67 -4.62
CA PRO A 150 21.55 19.68 -5.43
C PRO A 150 20.02 19.53 -5.46
N GLY A 151 19.31 20.67 -5.49
CA GLY A 151 17.85 20.70 -5.51
C GLY A 151 17.22 20.23 -4.19
N SER A 152 17.78 20.68 -3.06
CA SER A 152 17.23 20.41 -1.73
C SER A 152 15.85 21.05 -1.55
N HIS A 153 14.97 20.34 -0.85
CA HIS A 153 13.64 20.86 -0.51
C HIS A 153 13.74 21.93 0.59
N HIS A 154 12.83 22.90 0.55
CA HIS A 154 12.70 23.87 1.63
C HIS A 154 11.78 23.30 2.73
N TYR A 155 12.35 22.99 3.89
CA TYR A 155 11.60 22.42 5.01
C TYR A 155 11.05 23.52 5.91
N ALA A 156 9.75 23.84 5.80
CA ALA A 156 9.07 24.68 6.76
C ALA A 156 8.84 23.94 8.10
N ALA A 157 8.83 24.66 9.20
CA ALA A 157 8.60 24.06 10.53
C ALA A 157 7.26 23.31 10.61
N LEU A 158 6.21 23.86 9.97
CA LEU A 158 4.90 23.21 9.91
C LEU A 158 4.93 21.89 9.17
N ASP A 159 5.69 21.79 8.07
CA ASP A 159 5.80 20.57 7.27
C ASP A 159 6.48 19.44 8.06
N ILE A 160 7.54 19.81 8.84
CA ILE A 160 8.22 18.86 9.73
C ILE A 160 7.27 18.37 10.82
N VAL A 161 6.53 19.29 11.48
CA VAL A 161 5.55 18.93 12.52
C VAL A 161 4.43 18.07 11.94
N ALA A 162 3.93 18.40 10.75
CA ALA A 162 2.90 17.63 10.06
C ALA A 162 3.38 16.23 9.67
N MET A 163 4.63 16.10 9.22
CA MET A 163 5.26 14.81 8.94
C MET A 163 5.40 13.98 10.21
N LEU A 164 5.96 14.54 11.29
CA LEU A 164 6.13 13.83 12.56
C LEU A 164 4.77 13.44 13.18
N GLY A 165 3.76 14.28 13.04
CA GLY A 165 2.40 14.02 13.49
C GLY A 165 1.59 13.10 12.56
N MET A 166 2.10 12.78 11.36
CA MET A 166 1.42 12.00 10.32
C MET A 166 0.07 12.60 9.88
N PHE A 167 -0.02 13.94 9.84
CA PHE A 167 -1.21 14.66 9.38
C PHE A 167 -0.96 15.55 8.15
N ASN A 168 0.22 15.43 7.53
CA ASN A 168 0.62 16.16 6.33
C ASN A 168 -0.37 15.98 5.14
N ASN A 169 -1.02 14.82 5.04
CA ASN A 169 -2.02 14.52 4.00
C ASN A 169 -3.29 15.39 4.10
N VAL A 170 -3.57 15.94 5.28
CA VAL A 170 -4.80 16.74 5.54
C VAL A 170 -4.60 18.20 5.15
N LEU A 171 -3.34 18.65 5.11
CA LEU A 171 -3.00 20.04 4.78
C LEU A 171 -3.24 20.33 3.29
N PRO A 172 -3.47 21.61 2.90
CA PRO A 172 -3.57 22.00 1.51
C PRO A 172 -2.26 21.74 0.75
N ASN A 173 -2.35 21.44 -0.55
CA ASN A 173 -1.21 21.19 -1.43
C ASN A 173 -0.24 20.12 -0.89
N PRO A 174 -0.71 18.89 -0.65
CA PRO A 174 0.10 17.83 -0.04
C PRO A 174 1.39 17.54 -0.83
N ASP A 175 1.38 17.68 -2.16
CA ASP A 175 2.55 17.47 -3.01
C ASP A 175 3.73 18.39 -2.67
N ASN A 176 3.46 19.59 -2.16
CA ASN A 176 4.50 20.54 -1.75
C ASN A 176 4.97 20.33 -0.31
N ILE A 177 4.14 19.72 0.54
CA ILE A 177 4.41 19.55 1.98
C ILE A 177 5.08 18.20 2.26
N ILE A 178 4.68 17.16 1.52
CA ILE A 178 5.13 15.79 1.79
C ILE A 178 6.48 15.54 1.11
N TRP A 179 7.55 15.54 1.90
CA TRP A 179 8.88 15.25 1.41
C TRP A 179 9.68 14.39 2.40
N PRO A 180 10.18 13.21 1.98
CA PRO A 180 10.11 12.63 0.63
C PRO A 180 8.71 12.19 0.25
N GLY A 181 8.36 12.31 -1.04
CA GLY A 181 7.03 12.06 -1.57
C GLY A 181 6.35 10.78 -1.04
N PRO A 182 6.97 9.59 -1.09
CA PRO A 182 6.34 8.35 -0.62
C PRO A 182 5.86 8.34 0.84
N TYR A 183 6.29 9.30 1.66
CA TYR A 183 5.95 9.33 3.09
C TYR A 183 4.50 9.75 3.39
N TRP A 184 3.74 10.17 2.38
CA TRP A 184 2.28 10.33 2.50
C TRP A 184 1.59 9.07 3.03
N PHE A 185 2.16 7.91 2.72
CA PHE A 185 1.64 6.61 3.14
C PHE A 185 1.53 6.45 4.67
N PHE A 186 2.42 7.08 5.45
CA PHE A 186 2.35 7.02 6.91
C PHE A 186 1.10 7.71 7.46
N GLY A 187 0.77 8.89 6.92
CA GLY A 187 -0.45 9.61 7.28
C GLY A 187 -1.70 8.83 6.89
N LEU A 188 -1.75 8.31 5.66
CA LEU A 188 -2.83 7.45 5.17
C LEU A 188 -3.04 6.23 6.08
N MET A 189 -1.95 5.53 6.43
CA MET A 189 -2.03 4.33 7.28
C MET A 189 -2.54 4.64 8.67
N LEU A 190 -2.12 5.75 9.27
CA LEU A 190 -2.62 6.17 10.58
C LEU A 190 -4.13 6.47 10.53
N GLN A 191 -4.58 7.19 9.50
CA GLN A 191 -6.01 7.47 9.28
C GLN A 191 -6.82 6.18 9.15
N LEU A 192 -6.35 5.21 8.34
CA LEU A 192 -7.02 3.92 8.15
C LEU A 192 -7.05 3.09 9.45
N TYR A 193 -6.02 3.14 10.28
CA TYR A 193 -6.03 2.50 11.60
C TYR A 193 -7.08 3.13 12.53
N ILE A 194 -7.23 4.46 12.48
CA ILE A 194 -8.28 5.17 13.24
C ILE A 194 -9.67 4.74 12.74
N VAL A 195 -9.89 4.79 11.42
CA VAL A 195 -11.14 4.35 10.78
C VAL A 195 -11.48 2.91 11.13
N TYR A 196 -10.49 2.00 11.02
CA TYR A 196 -10.69 0.61 11.41
C TYR A 196 -11.15 0.48 12.86
N ARG A 197 -10.42 1.11 13.80
CA ARG A 197 -10.69 0.93 15.24
C ARG A 197 -12.01 1.56 15.67
N LEU A 198 -12.38 2.72 15.12
CA LEU A 198 -13.56 3.45 15.55
C LEU A 198 -14.83 3.02 14.79
N LEU A 199 -14.73 2.72 13.49
CA LEU A 199 -15.91 2.49 12.64
C LEU A 199 -16.12 1.04 12.23
N LEU A 200 -15.03 0.25 12.01
CA LEU A 200 -15.11 -1.05 11.34
C LEU A 200 -14.81 -2.26 12.25
N TYR A 201 -14.09 -2.04 13.36
CA TYR A 201 -13.67 -3.11 14.26
C TYR A 201 -14.86 -3.91 14.80
N ARG A 202 -14.90 -5.20 14.52
CA ARG A 202 -15.97 -6.13 14.92
C ARG A 202 -17.40 -5.70 14.51
N ARG A 203 -17.51 -4.77 13.53
CA ARG A 203 -18.82 -4.38 12.98
C ARG A 203 -19.27 -5.35 11.90
N HIS A 204 -20.58 -5.36 11.64
CA HIS A 204 -21.18 -6.13 10.55
C HIS A 204 -20.53 -5.71 9.20
N TRP A 205 -20.44 -6.66 8.27
CA TRP A 205 -19.81 -6.42 6.95
C TRP A 205 -20.41 -5.21 6.20
N GLY A 206 -21.70 -4.97 6.38
CA GLY A 206 -22.40 -3.84 5.76
C GLY A 206 -21.78 -2.47 6.09
N TRP A 207 -21.17 -2.29 7.28
CA TRP A 207 -20.44 -1.06 7.61
C TRP A 207 -19.19 -0.88 6.71
N THR A 208 -18.46 -1.96 6.47
CA THR A 208 -17.29 -1.92 5.59
C THR A 208 -17.70 -1.64 4.15
N VAL A 209 -18.69 -2.36 3.64
CA VAL A 209 -19.20 -2.16 2.27
C VAL A 209 -19.83 -0.77 2.11
N GLY A 210 -20.61 -0.33 3.09
CA GLY A 210 -21.24 1.01 3.07
C GLY A 210 -20.19 2.13 3.02
N LEU A 211 -19.14 2.04 3.84
CA LEU A 211 -18.08 3.04 3.82
C LEU A 211 -17.27 2.99 2.51
N MET A 212 -16.98 1.80 1.97
CA MET A 212 -16.35 1.66 0.65
C MET A 212 -17.23 2.31 -0.43
N ALA A 213 -18.53 2.02 -0.45
CA ALA A 213 -19.46 2.57 -1.43
C ALA A 213 -19.53 4.10 -1.35
N ILE A 214 -19.64 4.67 -0.15
CA ILE A 214 -19.62 6.12 0.06
C ILE A 214 -18.33 6.73 -0.49
N CYS A 215 -17.18 6.15 -0.19
CA CYS A 215 -15.91 6.64 -0.72
C CYS A 215 -15.86 6.54 -2.25
N ILE A 216 -16.30 5.45 -2.85
CA ILE A 216 -16.33 5.30 -4.31
C ILE A 216 -17.25 6.36 -4.94
N VAL A 217 -18.46 6.53 -4.41
CA VAL A 217 -19.42 7.52 -4.94
C VAL A 217 -18.85 8.93 -4.86
N ILE A 218 -18.22 9.32 -3.75
CA ILE A 218 -17.59 10.64 -3.64
C ILE A 218 -16.47 10.79 -4.66
N GLN A 219 -15.60 9.78 -4.84
CA GLN A 219 -14.53 9.81 -5.84
C GLN A 219 -15.09 9.98 -7.27
N LEU A 220 -16.16 9.26 -7.60
CA LEU A 220 -16.81 9.37 -8.91
C LEU A 220 -17.43 10.76 -9.12
N LEU A 221 -18.10 11.31 -8.11
CA LEU A 221 -18.67 12.67 -8.19
C LEU A 221 -17.59 13.72 -8.40
N LEU A 222 -16.49 13.66 -7.63
CA LEU A 222 -15.35 14.56 -7.80
C LEU A 222 -14.72 14.43 -9.19
N GLY A 223 -14.60 13.19 -9.69
CA GLY A 223 -14.03 12.95 -11.00
C GLY A 223 -14.92 13.36 -12.16
N PHE A 224 -16.24 13.30 -12.03
CA PHE A 224 -17.17 13.84 -13.04
C PHE A 224 -17.15 15.37 -13.08
N ASP A 225 -16.86 16.03 -11.95
CA ASP A 225 -16.68 17.48 -11.92
C ASP A 225 -15.33 17.86 -12.55
N ASN A 226 -14.24 17.41 -11.98
CA ASN A 226 -12.88 17.62 -12.51
C ASN A 226 -11.90 16.56 -11.99
N PRO A 227 -11.53 15.55 -12.82
CA PRO A 227 -10.65 14.46 -12.40
C PRO A 227 -9.20 14.89 -12.14
N GLU A 228 -8.78 16.06 -12.65
CA GLU A 228 -7.46 16.67 -12.48
C GLU A 228 -7.39 17.68 -11.34
N SER A 229 -8.49 17.83 -10.57
CA SER A 229 -8.59 18.86 -9.53
C SER A 229 -7.70 18.55 -8.32
N GLU A 230 -7.28 19.61 -7.62
CA GLU A 230 -6.60 19.53 -6.33
C GLU A 230 -7.47 18.85 -5.26
N VAL A 231 -8.80 18.95 -5.38
CA VAL A 231 -9.74 18.26 -4.47
C VAL A 231 -9.66 16.75 -4.66
N MET A 232 -9.54 16.26 -5.91
CA MET A 232 -9.32 14.84 -6.19
C MET A 232 -7.97 14.37 -5.64
N ASN A 233 -6.91 15.16 -5.83
CA ASN A 233 -5.58 14.92 -5.29
C ASN A 233 -5.66 14.72 -3.76
N ARG A 234 -6.18 15.69 -3.03
CA ARG A 234 -6.35 15.61 -1.56
C ARG A 234 -7.23 14.45 -1.14
N TYR A 235 -8.28 14.14 -1.89
CA TYR A 235 -9.13 12.98 -1.64
C TYR A 235 -8.33 11.67 -1.65
N ARG A 236 -7.49 11.49 -2.67
CA ARG A 236 -6.68 10.29 -2.87
C ARG A 236 -5.55 10.14 -1.85
N TYR A 237 -4.96 11.23 -1.38
CA TYR A 237 -3.94 11.23 -0.31
C TYR A 237 -4.49 10.76 1.04
N ASN A 238 -5.80 10.81 1.26
CA ASN A 238 -6.44 10.52 2.53
C ASN A 238 -7.14 9.15 2.55
N PHE A 239 -7.62 8.73 3.74
CA PHE A 239 -8.20 7.40 3.94
C PHE A 239 -9.29 7.03 2.94
N MET A 240 -10.01 8.00 2.42
CA MET A 240 -11.09 7.79 1.45
C MET A 240 -10.56 7.15 0.16
N GLY A 241 -9.43 7.65 -0.38
CA GLY A 241 -8.76 7.06 -1.55
C GLY A 241 -8.20 5.65 -1.29
N GLY A 242 -7.82 5.35 -0.05
CA GLY A 242 -7.34 4.03 0.36
C GLY A 242 -8.42 3.05 0.82
N MET A 243 -9.68 3.50 0.96
CA MET A 243 -10.74 2.71 1.61
C MET A 243 -11.12 1.46 0.83
N LEU A 244 -11.13 1.50 -0.52
CA LEU A 244 -11.48 0.36 -1.35
C LEU A 244 -10.54 -0.84 -1.09
N PRO A 245 -9.22 -0.77 -1.31
CA PRO A 245 -8.33 -1.90 -1.06
C PRO A 245 -8.25 -2.29 0.42
N PHE A 246 -8.35 -1.33 1.34
CA PHE A 246 -8.34 -1.60 2.77
C PHE A 246 -9.60 -2.36 3.21
N GLY A 247 -10.78 -1.93 2.76
CA GLY A 247 -12.05 -2.61 3.02
C GLY A 247 -12.10 -4.02 2.44
N LEU A 248 -11.53 -4.22 1.24
CA LEU A 248 -11.35 -5.54 0.64
C LEU A 248 -10.51 -6.47 1.53
N GLY A 249 -9.42 -5.95 2.12
CA GLY A 249 -8.60 -6.72 3.05
C GLY A 249 -9.36 -7.16 4.30
N ILE A 250 -10.24 -6.31 4.85
CA ILE A 250 -11.14 -6.66 5.96
C ILE A 250 -12.11 -7.76 5.55
N LEU A 251 -12.80 -7.58 4.41
CA LEU A 251 -13.79 -8.55 3.94
C LEU A 251 -13.15 -9.88 3.57
N TYR A 252 -11.99 -9.86 2.94
CA TYR A 252 -11.24 -11.07 2.61
C TYR A 252 -10.80 -11.85 3.87
N ALA A 253 -10.33 -11.15 4.90
CA ALA A 253 -9.96 -11.80 6.17
C ALA A 253 -11.15 -12.42 6.89
N ARG A 254 -12.34 -11.83 6.77
CA ARG A 254 -13.55 -12.31 7.45
C ARG A 254 -14.30 -13.41 6.68
N TYR A 255 -14.28 -13.35 5.35
CA TYR A 255 -15.16 -14.16 4.48
C TYR A 255 -14.45 -14.85 3.31
N GLY A 256 -13.17 -14.61 3.08
CA GLY A 256 -12.42 -15.11 1.92
C GLY A 256 -12.41 -16.64 1.81
N GLU A 257 -12.42 -17.35 2.93
CA GLU A 257 -12.50 -18.83 2.93
C GLU A 257 -13.74 -19.34 2.19
N LYS A 258 -14.87 -18.65 2.33
CA LYS A 258 -16.13 -19.00 1.64
C LYS A 258 -16.11 -18.68 0.14
N ILE A 259 -15.34 -17.67 -0.24
CA ILE A 259 -15.25 -17.18 -1.64
C ILE A 259 -14.24 -18.02 -2.42
N LEU A 260 -13.10 -18.37 -1.80
CA LEU A 260 -11.99 -19.06 -2.47
C LEU A 260 -12.20 -20.56 -2.68
N MET A 261 -13.15 -21.20 -1.98
CA MET A 261 -13.48 -22.62 -2.22
C MET A 261 -13.82 -22.93 -3.70
N THR A 262 -14.02 -21.90 -4.51
CA THR A 262 -14.41 -22.01 -5.92
C THR A 262 -13.20 -21.95 -6.90
N PHE A 263 -12.00 -21.52 -6.47
CA PHE A 263 -10.85 -21.23 -7.34
C PHE A 263 -9.56 -21.94 -6.88
N HIS A 264 -9.52 -23.28 -6.98
CA HIS A 264 -8.35 -24.06 -6.51
C HIS A 264 -7.50 -24.66 -7.63
N SER A 265 -7.79 -24.36 -8.90
CA SER A 265 -6.99 -24.89 -10.02
C SER A 265 -5.93 -23.88 -10.45
N PRO A 266 -4.64 -24.28 -10.58
CA PRO A 266 -3.59 -23.41 -11.15
C PRO A 266 -3.96 -22.86 -12.54
N ILE A 267 -4.67 -23.66 -13.35
CA ILE A 267 -5.14 -23.24 -14.68
C ILE A 267 -6.16 -22.11 -14.56
N THR A 268 -7.13 -22.23 -13.66
CA THR A 268 -8.13 -21.18 -13.41
C THR A 268 -7.48 -19.90 -12.91
N ASN A 269 -6.49 -20.01 -12.01
CA ASN A 269 -5.75 -18.85 -11.51
C ASN A 269 -4.90 -18.19 -12.60
N PHE A 270 -4.30 -18.96 -13.50
CA PHE A 270 -3.55 -18.42 -14.63
C PHE A 270 -4.46 -17.60 -15.57
N PHE A 271 -5.61 -18.15 -15.97
CA PHE A 271 -6.59 -17.39 -16.78
C PHE A 271 -7.16 -16.21 -16.00
N GLY A 272 -7.36 -16.34 -14.69
CA GLY A 272 -7.75 -15.25 -13.80
C GLY A 272 -6.72 -14.11 -13.79
N CYS A 273 -5.43 -14.41 -13.80
CA CYS A 273 -4.37 -13.39 -13.90
C CYS A 273 -4.43 -12.67 -15.25
N ILE A 274 -4.57 -13.39 -16.37
CA ILE A 274 -4.71 -12.78 -17.70
C ILE A 274 -5.93 -11.87 -17.75
N PHE A 275 -7.06 -12.34 -17.23
CA PHE A 275 -8.31 -11.56 -17.16
C PHE A 275 -8.13 -10.29 -16.33
N CYS A 276 -7.51 -10.38 -15.15
CA CYS A 276 -7.23 -9.22 -14.30
C CYS A 276 -6.30 -8.22 -15.00
N ILE A 277 -5.23 -8.68 -15.66
CA ILE A 277 -4.31 -7.80 -16.41
C ILE A 277 -5.05 -7.06 -17.53
N SER A 278 -5.88 -7.77 -18.30
CA SER A 278 -6.68 -7.17 -19.37
C SER A 278 -7.67 -6.15 -18.84
N LEU A 279 -8.34 -6.44 -17.70
CA LEU A 279 -9.24 -5.51 -17.05
C LEU A 279 -8.51 -4.29 -16.48
N ILE A 280 -7.36 -4.46 -15.83
CA ILE A 280 -6.55 -3.37 -15.30
C ILE A 280 -6.20 -2.39 -16.43
N TYR A 281 -5.71 -2.91 -17.57
CA TYR A 281 -5.37 -2.09 -18.72
C TYR A 281 -6.60 -1.35 -19.27
N SER A 282 -7.68 -2.08 -19.52
CA SER A 282 -8.92 -1.51 -20.07
C SER A 282 -9.55 -0.47 -19.13
N LEU A 283 -9.65 -0.76 -17.84
CA LEU A 283 -10.23 0.13 -16.84
C LEU A 283 -9.36 1.39 -16.59
N SER A 284 -8.05 1.29 -16.75
CA SER A 284 -7.16 2.45 -16.66
C SER A 284 -7.42 3.49 -17.75
N GLY A 285 -8.11 3.12 -18.83
CA GLY A 285 -8.46 3.99 -19.96
C GLY A 285 -9.59 4.99 -19.68
N SER A 286 -10.24 4.95 -18.53
CA SER A 286 -11.30 5.88 -18.15
C SER A 286 -11.28 6.22 -16.67
N MET A 287 -11.75 7.43 -16.32
CA MET A 287 -11.81 7.89 -14.92
C MET A 287 -12.67 6.95 -14.03
N VAL A 288 -13.81 6.49 -14.55
CA VAL A 288 -14.66 5.54 -13.83
C VAL A 288 -13.94 4.21 -13.61
N GLY A 289 -13.34 3.66 -14.66
CA GLY A 289 -12.58 2.43 -14.58
C GLY A 289 -11.38 2.52 -13.63
N TRP A 290 -10.61 3.62 -13.72
CA TRP A 290 -9.47 3.91 -12.85
C TRP A 290 -9.81 3.80 -11.36
N THR A 291 -11.02 4.20 -10.96
CA THR A 291 -11.50 4.07 -9.58
C THR A 291 -11.49 2.62 -9.09
N PHE A 292 -11.71 1.65 -9.99
CA PHE A 292 -11.79 0.23 -9.64
C PHE A 292 -10.48 -0.55 -9.89
N VAL A 293 -9.50 0.02 -10.56
CA VAL A 293 -8.20 -0.63 -10.81
C VAL A 293 -7.55 -1.18 -9.53
N PRO A 294 -7.55 -0.48 -8.37
CA PRO A 294 -7.01 -1.02 -7.11
C PRO A 294 -7.63 -2.36 -6.66
N PHE A 295 -8.91 -2.58 -6.95
CA PHE A 295 -9.59 -3.85 -6.67
C PHE A 295 -8.94 -5.01 -7.46
N PHE A 296 -8.77 -4.81 -8.78
CA PHE A 296 -8.21 -5.85 -9.64
C PHE A 296 -6.73 -6.09 -9.39
N PHE A 297 -5.97 -5.07 -8.96
CA PHE A 297 -4.59 -5.28 -8.49
C PHE A 297 -4.52 -6.12 -7.22
N CYS A 298 -5.40 -5.93 -6.26
CA CYS A 298 -5.48 -6.78 -5.08
C CYS A 298 -5.83 -8.22 -5.45
N LEU A 299 -6.82 -8.42 -6.33
CA LEU A 299 -7.21 -9.74 -6.82
C LEU A 299 -6.07 -10.42 -7.58
N LEU A 300 -5.48 -9.72 -8.55
CA LEU A 300 -4.33 -10.20 -9.32
C LEU A 300 -3.19 -10.64 -8.41
N SER A 301 -2.87 -9.84 -7.38
CA SER A 301 -1.80 -10.16 -6.45
C SER A 301 -2.06 -11.46 -5.70
N VAL A 302 -3.29 -11.68 -5.24
CA VAL A 302 -3.68 -12.94 -4.57
C VAL A 302 -3.57 -14.13 -5.52
N LEU A 303 -4.05 -14.00 -6.76
CA LEU A 303 -3.96 -15.06 -7.78
C LEU A 303 -2.51 -15.40 -8.13
N VAL A 304 -1.66 -14.37 -8.30
CA VAL A 304 -0.21 -14.55 -8.57
C VAL A 304 0.48 -15.25 -7.41
N ALA A 305 0.21 -14.86 -6.16
CA ALA A 305 0.81 -15.52 -5.00
C ALA A 305 0.43 -17.00 -4.91
N ASP A 306 -0.84 -17.32 -5.19
CA ASP A 306 -1.31 -18.70 -5.21
C ASP A 306 -0.66 -19.51 -6.33
N LEU A 307 -0.55 -18.95 -7.55
CA LEU A 307 0.16 -19.59 -8.66
C LEU A 307 1.62 -19.87 -8.32
N LEU A 308 2.34 -18.89 -7.78
CA LEU A 308 3.76 -19.04 -7.42
C LEU A 308 3.98 -20.07 -6.32
N GLN A 309 3.02 -20.23 -5.41
CA GLN A 309 3.07 -21.21 -4.34
C GLN A 309 2.82 -22.64 -4.86
N ASN A 310 1.91 -22.81 -5.83
CA ASN A 310 1.45 -24.12 -6.29
C ASN A 310 2.26 -24.68 -7.46
N ILE A 311 3.10 -23.87 -8.11
CA ILE A 311 3.92 -24.30 -9.26
C ILE A 311 5.37 -24.51 -8.81
N SER A 312 5.82 -25.75 -8.76
CA SER A 312 7.10 -26.16 -8.16
C SER A 312 8.33 -25.47 -8.77
N TRP A 313 8.36 -25.26 -10.08
CA TRP A 313 9.49 -24.60 -10.75
C TRP A 313 9.55 -23.07 -10.48
N LEU A 314 8.45 -22.47 -10.02
CA LEU A 314 8.41 -21.06 -9.58
C LEU A 314 8.81 -20.86 -8.10
N SER A 315 9.09 -21.93 -7.36
CA SER A 315 9.42 -21.86 -5.93
C SER A 315 10.62 -20.97 -5.62
N GLY A 316 11.58 -20.85 -6.53
CA GLY A 316 12.72 -19.93 -6.40
C GLY A 316 12.27 -18.46 -6.40
N ILE A 317 11.40 -18.09 -7.33
CA ILE A 317 10.82 -16.73 -7.44
C ILE A 317 9.99 -16.44 -6.20
N TYR A 318 9.17 -17.38 -5.75
CA TYR A 318 8.37 -17.24 -4.53
C TYR A 318 9.24 -16.93 -3.29
N LYS A 319 10.36 -17.64 -3.11
CA LYS A 319 11.30 -17.39 -2.00
C LYS A 319 11.96 -16.01 -2.09
N VAL A 320 12.30 -15.56 -3.30
CA VAL A 320 12.84 -14.19 -3.51
C VAL A 320 11.79 -13.14 -3.12
N LEU A 321 10.54 -13.31 -3.55
CA LEU A 321 9.46 -12.40 -3.18
C LEU A 321 9.17 -12.42 -1.67
N GLU A 322 9.20 -13.58 -1.03
CA GLU A 322 9.04 -13.71 0.42
C GLU A 322 10.16 -12.95 1.17
N TRP A 323 11.40 -13.10 0.70
CA TRP A 323 12.53 -12.36 1.26
C TRP A 323 12.40 -10.85 1.05
N MET A 324 12.05 -10.41 -0.16
CA MET A 324 11.77 -8.99 -0.47
C MET A 324 10.67 -8.43 0.44
N GLY A 325 9.62 -9.21 0.69
CA GLY A 325 8.56 -8.84 1.61
C GLY A 325 9.03 -8.66 3.05
N SER A 326 10.03 -9.43 3.47
CA SER A 326 10.61 -9.31 4.83
C SER A 326 11.36 -8.00 5.07
N ILE A 327 11.91 -7.39 4.01
CA ILE A 327 12.59 -6.09 4.04
C ILE A 327 11.74 -4.94 3.46
N SER A 328 10.50 -5.21 3.06
CA SER A 328 9.65 -4.26 2.33
C SER A 328 9.43 -2.93 3.04
N ALA A 329 9.26 -2.96 4.37
CA ALA A 329 9.09 -1.73 5.15
C ALA A 329 10.36 -0.86 5.16
N ALA A 330 11.54 -1.48 5.26
CA ALA A 330 12.81 -0.79 5.16
C ALA A 330 13.06 -0.25 3.75
N LEU A 331 12.76 -1.05 2.72
CA LEU A 331 12.89 -0.64 1.32
C LEU A 331 11.97 0.54 1.00
N PHE A 332 10.73 0.52 1.51
CA PHE A 332 9.80 1.64 1.38
C PHE A 332 10.35 2.93 1.98
N VAL A 333 11.05 2.85 3.11
CA VAL A 333 11.61 4.02 3.79
C VAL A 333 12.89 4.51 3.13
N CYS A 334 13.74 3.60 2.63
CA CYS A 334 15.09 3.93 2.16
C CYS A 334 15.18 4.30 0.68
N HIS A 335 14.26 3.81 -0.17
CA HIS A 335 14.38 4.02 -1.62
C HIS A 335 14.40 5.49 -2.08
N PRO A 336 13.79 6.48 -1.39
CA PRO A 336 13.96 7.87 -1.78
C PRO A 336 15.42 8.37 -1.66
N ILE A 337 16.19 7.81 -0.70
CA ILE A 337 17.60 8.14 -0.52
C ILE A 337 18.40 7.73 -1.75
N THR A 338 18.31 6.47 -2.13
CA THR A 338 19.03 5.93 -3.30
C THR A 338 18.52 6.52 -4.61
N ARG A 339 17.21 6.80 -4.73
CA ARG A 339 16.65 7.52 -5.87
C ARG A 339 17.35 8.87 -6.07
N LYS A 340 17.48 9.68 -5.02
CA LYS A 340 18.10 11.00 -5.12
C LYS A 340 19.55 10.93 -5.57
N ILE A 341 20.28 9.87 -5.21
CA ILE A 341 21.67 9.64 -5.60
C ILE A 341 21.79 9.22 -7.07
N PHE A 342 20.97 8.29 -7.53
CA PHE A 342 21.18 7.62 -8.82
C PHE A 342 20.33 8.16 -9.97
N ILE A 343 19.26 8.90 -9.71
CA ILE A 343 18.40 9.44 -10.77
C ILE A 343 19.11 10.38 -11.76
N PRO A 344 20.15 11.18 -11.36
CA PRO A 344 20.87 11.99 -12.31
C PRO A 344 21.53 11.19 -13.43
N ILE A 345 21.99 9.97 -13.17
CA ILE A 345 22.61 9.08 -14.18
C ILE A 345 21.58 8.77 -15.27
N SER A 346 20.39 8.31 -14.89
CA SER A 346 19.33 8.00 -15.85
C SER A 346 18.83 9.24 -16.62
N ARG A 347 18.84 10.41 -16.00
CA ARG A 347 18.46 11.67 -16.65
C ARG A 347 19.48 12.17 -17.67
N GLN A 348 20.75 11.72 -17.57
CA GLN A 348 21.80 12.00 -18.56
C GLN A 348 21.76 11.05 -19.77
N GLY A 349 20.83 10.11 -19.82
CA GLY A 349 20.61 9.19 -20.95
C GLY A 349 20.77 7.70 -20.62
N ASP A 350 21.46 7.37 -19.54
CA ASP A 350 21.72 5.97 -19.14
C ASP A 350 20.60 5.40 -18.24
N ILE A 351 19.39 5.29 -18.79
CA ILE A 351 18.19 4.90 -18.03
C ILE A 351 18.41 3.60 -17.28
N TYR A 352 18.87 2.54 -17.97
CA TYR A 352 19.02 1.22 -17.39
C TYR A 352 20.22 1.11 -16.43
N ALA A 353 21.31 1.82 -16.69
CA ALA A 353 22.45 1.85 -15.77
C ALA A 353 22.08 2.49 -14.44
N GLY A 354 21.44 3.67 -14.47
CA GLY A 354 20.96 4.32 -13.26
C GLY A 354 19.91 3.51 -12.52
N LEU A 355 18.98 2.86 -13.24
CA LEU A 355 17.97 1.98 -12.65
C LEU A 355 18.60 0.76 -11.97
N LEU A 356 19.59 0.11 -12.59
CA LEU A 356 20.29 -1.04 -12.01
C LEU A 356 21.03 -0.65 -10.72
N LEU A 357 21.78 0.46 -10.73
CA LEU A 357 22.46 0.98 -9.55
C LEU A 357 21.48 1.32 -8.43
N TYR A 358 20.35 1.94 -8.78
CA TYR A 358 19.28 2.22 -7.84
C TYR A 358 18.70 0.94 -7.21
N ILE A 359 18.41 -0.11 -7.99
CA ILE A 359 17.89 -1.38 -7.50
C ILE A 359 18.86 -2.00 -6.50
N ILE A 360 20.12 -2.19 -6.90
CA ILE A 360 21.13 -2.84 -6.05
C ILE A 360 21.32 -2.06 -4.75
N SER A 361 21.52 -0.74 -4.86
CA SER A 361 21.78 0.11 -3.70
C SER A 361 20.57 0.21 -2.76
N SER A 362 19.33 0.25 -3.32
CA SER A 362 18.12 0.27 -2.50
C SER A 362 17.95 -1.01 -1.70
N ILE A 363 18.20 -2.16 -2.31
CA ILE A 363 18.10 -3.46 -1.64
C ILE A 363 19.18 -3.58 -0.55
N CYS A 364 20.43 -3.21 -0.84
CA CYS A 364 21.50 -3.21 0.13
C CYS A 364 21.22 -2.28 1.31
N LEU A 365 20.78 -1.05 1.03
CA LEU A 365 20.45 -0.08 2.07
C LEU A 365 19.27 -0.54 2.91
N ALA A 366 18.23 -1.11 2.30
CA ALA A 366 17.07 -1.66 3.01
C ALA A 366 17.45 -2.83 3.92
N TRP A 367 18.38 -3.69 3.48
CA TRP A 367 18.89 -4.76 4.32
C TRP A 367 19.62 -4.21 5.55
N LEU A 368 20.54 -3.26 5.36
CA LEU A 368 21.27 -2.58 6.45
C LEU A 368 20.30 -1.90 7.41
N PHE A 369 19.34 -1.17 6.88
CA PHE A 369 18.30 -0.48 7.65
C PHE A 369 17.46 -1.48 8.48
N THR A 370 17.14 -2.63 7.90
CA THR A 370 16.43 -3.70 8.62
C THR A 370 17.23 -4.19 9.82
N GLN A 371 18.58 -4.35 9.70
CA GLN A 371 19.42 -4.75 10.83
C GLN A 371 19.47 -3.66 11.92
N LEU A 372 19.55 -2.39 11.51
CA LEU A 372 19.47 -1.25 12.45
C LEU A 372 18.15 -1.24 13.21
N MET A 373 17.03 -1.40 12.50
CA MET A 373 15.69 -1.37 13.09
C MET A 373 15.42 -2.51 14.08
N LYS A 374 16.11 -3.65 13.95
CA LYS A 374 16.03 -4.75 14.92
C LYS A 374 16.63 -4.37 16.29
N LYS A 375 17.59 -3.43 16.32
CA LYS A 375 18.21 -2.95 17.56
C LYS A 375 17.34 -1.95 18.34
N ILE A 376 16.37 -1.33 17.67
CA ILE A 376 15.46 -0.37 18.30
C ILE A 376 14.27 -1.13 18.87
N PRO A 377 13.91 -0.97 20.16
CA PRO A 377 12.79 -1.67 20.76
C PRO A 377 11.46 -1.42 20.03
N ASN A 378 10.64 -2.47 19.93
CA ASN A 378 9.29 -2.29 19.43
C ASN A 378 8.38 -1.68 20.51
N PRO A 379 7.40 -0.83 20.15
CA PRO A 379 6.42 -0.36 21.09
C PRO A 379 5.67 -1.56 21.70
N LYS A 380 5.38 -1.49 22.99
CA LYS A 380 4.58 -2.50 23.69
C LYS A 380 3.10 -2.18 23.48
N TYR A 381 2.32 -3.25 23.18
CA TYR A 381 0.86 -3.17 23.08
C TYR A 381 0.22 -3.41 24.43
#